data_686b9b98e0662b46edf6a2403a503388
#
_entry.id   686b9b98e0662b46edf6a2403a503388
#
_cell.length_a   1.000
_cell.length_b   1.000
_cell.length_c   1.000
_cell.angle_alpha   90.00
_cell.angle_beta   90.00
_cell.angle_gamma   90.00
#
_symmetry.space_group_name_H-M   'P 1'
#
loop_
_entity.id
_entity.type
_entity.pdbx_description
1 polymer ?
#
loop_
_entity_poly.entity_id
_entity_poly.type
_entity_poly.pdbx_seq_one_letter_code
_entity_poly.pdbx_strand_id
1 'polypeptide(L)'
;MTHYRHLFFDLDNTIWDFNRNSRDALMGCFPVFGLELSLFEEFFRIYNLHNDALWELYRRNGISKEDLSKARFNLTLEEMGISGIDGRELNQAYLSGMPLQTRLCEGAMEVLAPLARKYQLHIITNGFSEVQYKKLGHSGLATFFSKVFVSEEIKAPKPAPEIFRHALKTCNARKRESLMIGDSWEVDILGAMNAGIDQIHYAPDLPDASFTPAERESLHKNRTLTRRIQKLTDLIPLLL
;
A
#
# COMPACT_ATOMS: atom_id res chain seq x y z
N MET A 1 5.35 -7.38 28.22
CA MET A 1 4.70 -6.38 27.32
C MET A 1 5.75 -5.88 26.36
N THR A 2 5.52 -6.03 25.06
CA THR A 2 6.42 -5.51 24.01
C THR A 2 6.33 -3.98 24.02
N HIS A 3 7.45 -3.31 24.30
CA HIS A 3 7.50 -1.85 24.41
C HIS A 3 7.81 -1.26 23.04
N TYR A 4 6.80 -1.19 22.16
CA TYR A 4 6.95 -0.48 20.88
C TYR A 4 7.12 1.03 21.13
N ARG A 5 7.87 1.68 20.24
CA ARG A 5 8.08 3.13 20.17
C ARG A 5 7.81 3.66 18.77
N HIS A 6 8.02 2.81 17.77
CA HIS A 6 7.89 3.13 16.35
C HIS A 6 6.87 2.20 15.70
N LEU A 7 5.84 2.77 15.10
CA LEU A 7 4.86 2.04 14.29
C LEU A 7 5.08 2.44 12.82
N PHE A 8 5.36 1.46 12.00
CA PHE A 8 5.50 1.62 10.56
C PHE A 8 4.23 1.11 9.89
N PHE A 9 3.59 1.94 9.10
CA PHE A 9 2.39 1.58 8.36
C PHE A 9 2.69 1.49 6.88
N ASP A 10 2.11 0.52 6.20
CA ASP A 10 1.85 0.68 4.78
C ASP A 10 0.77 1.75 4.57
N LEU A 11 0.67 2.29 3.36
CA LEU A 11 -0.30 3.34 3.05
C LEU A 11 -1.52 2.80 2.32
N ASP A 12 -1.31 2.18 1.15
CA ASP A 12 -2.37 1.77 0.23
C ASP A 12 -3.10 0.52 0.71
N ASN A 13 -4.42 0.57 0.82
CA ASN A 13 -5.30 -0.44 1.43
C ASN A 13 -5.03 -0.77 2.91
N THR A 14 -4.09 -0.05 3.54
CA THR A 14 -3.89 -0.13 4.99
C THR A 14 -4.49 1.08 5.70
N ILE A 15 -4.16 2.28 5.26
CA ILE A 15 -4.68 3.55 5.80
C ILE A 15 -5.51 4.29 4.76
N TRP A 16 -5.03 4.35 3.52
CA TRP A 16 -5.67 5.00 2.39
C TRP A 16 -6.35 3.93 1.53
N ASP A 17 -7.68 4.05 1.32
CA ASP A 17 -8.50 3.07 0.58
C ASP A 17 -8.16 3.12 -0.92
N PHE A 18 -7.06 2.43 -1.29
CA PHE A 18 -6.57 2.43 -2.66
C PHE A 18 -7.62 1.89 -3.64
N ASN A 19 -8.30 0.82 -3.30
CA ASN A 19 -9.24 0.15 -4.20
C ASN A 19 -10.37 1.09 -4.62
N ARG A 20 -11.00 1.79 -3.66
CA ARG A 20 -12.07 2.74 -3.95
C ARG A 20 -11.56 4.00 -4.62
N ASN A 21 -10.48 4.57 -4.12
CA ASN A 21 -9.92 5.80 -4.65
C ASN A 21 -9.37 5.63 -6.07
N SER A 22 -8.71 4.50 -6.36
CA SER A 22 -8.24 4.12 -7.69
C SER A 22 -9.40 3.99 -8.68
N ARG A 23 -10.48 3.32 -8.23
CA ARG A 23 -11.70 3.15 -9.01
C ARG A 23 -12.34 4.51 -9.34
N ASP A 24 -12.52 5.36 -8.34
CA ASP A 24 -13.15 6.69 -8.51
C ASP A 24 -12.30 7.58 -9.43
N ALA A 25 -10.98 7.57 -9.27
CA ALA A 25 -10.06 8.32 -10.12
C ALA A 25 -10.11 7.85 -11.58
N LEU A 26 -10.13 6.52 -11.81
CA LEU A 26 -10.21 5.97 -13.15
C LEU A 26 -11.57 6.23 -13.79
N MET A 27 -12.66 6.12 -13.03
CA MET A 27 -14.01 6.46 -13.51
C MET A 27 -14.07 7.92 -13.99
N GLY A 28 -13.40 8.83 -13.26
CA GLY A 28 -13.28 10.24 -13.65
C GLY A 28 -12.54 10.48 -14.98
N CYS A 29 -11.70 9.54 -15.43
CA CYS A 29 -11.02 9.64 -16.72
C CYS A 29 -11.94 9.31 -17.91
N PHE A 30 -12.99 8.50 -17.72
CA PHE A 30 -13.82 7.99 -18.80
C PHE A 30 -14.43 9.10 -19.68
N PRO A 31 -15.14 10.10 -19.11
CA PRO A 31 -15.68 11.16 -19.93
C PRO A 31 -14.63 12.02 -20.62
N VAL A 32 -13.44 12.16 -20.03
CA VAL A 32 -12.33 12.93 -20.59
C VAL A 32 -11.80 12.28 -21.86
N PHE A 33 -11.78 10.95 -21.92
CA PHE A 33 -11.29 10.16 -23.05
C PHE A 33 -12.42 9.65 -23.97
N GLY A 34 -13.66 10.10 -23.76
CA GLY A 34 -14.80 9.69 -24.56
C GLY A 34 -15.19 8.21 -24.40
N LEU A 35 -14.84 7.61 -23.27
CA LEU A 35 -15.19 6.24 -22.92
C LEU A 35 -16.61 6.18 -22.33
N GLU A 36 -17.39 5.20 -22.77
CA GLU A 36 -18.73 4.96 -22.23
C GLU A 36 -18.66 4.33 -20.83
N LEU A 37 -19.41 4.89 -19.87
CA LEU A 37 -19.45 4.38 -18.50
C LEU A 37 -19.96 2.94 -18.40
N SER A 38 -20.73 2.47 -19.38
CA SER A 38 -21.17 1.08 -19.48
C SER A 38 -20.01 0.07 -19.58
N LEU A 39 -18.86 0.50 -20.08
CA LEU A 39 -17.64 -0.33 -20.21
C LEU A 39 -16.80 -0.35 -18.94
N PHE A 40 -17.12 0.49 -17.95
CA PHE A 40 -16.22 0.75 -16.83
C PHE A 40 -15.90 -0.50 -16.00
N GLU A 41 -16.88 -1.32 -15.67
CA GLU A 41 -16.68 -2.49 -14.80
C GLU A 41 -15.71 -3.49 -15.45
N GLU A 42 -15.89 -3.76 -16.73
CA GLU A 42 -15.02 -4.67 -17.46
C GLU A 42 -13.62 -4.06 -17.65
N PHE A 43 -13.54 -2.77 -17.99
CA PHE A 43 -12.28 -2.05 -18.07
C PHE A 43 -11.51 -2.10 -16.75
N PHE A 44 -12.18 -1.83 -15.63
CA PHE A 44 -11.55 -1.82 -14.31
C PHE A 44 -11.06 -3.21 -13.90
N ARG A 45 -11.83 -4.25 -14.23
CA ARG A 45 -11.43 -5.64 -14.01
C ARG A 45 -10.15 -6.00 -14.78
N ILE A 46 -10.12 -5.72 -16.08
CA ILE A 46 -8.96 -5.98 -16.94
C ILE A 46 -7.75 -5.14 -16.52
N TYR A 47 -7.98 -3.85 -16.24
CA TYR A 47 -6.95 -2.96 -15.73
C TYR A 47 -6.28 -3.51 -14.46
N ASN A 48 -7.05 -3.99 -13.50
CA ASN A 48 -6.48 -4.53 -12.27
C ASN A 48 -5.61 -5.77 -12.55
N LEU A 49 -6.04 -6.68 -13.43
CA LEU A 49 -5.24 -7.84 -13.81
C LEU A 49 -3.86 -7.44 -14.38
N HIS A 50 -3.84 -6.53 -15.34
CA HIS A 50 -2.59 -6.03 -15.92
C HIS A 50 -1.76 -5.24 -14.93
N ASN A 51 -2.39 -4.36 -14.16
CA ASN A 51 -1.72 -3.53 -13.15
C ASN A 51 -1.02 -4.38 -12.10
N ASP A 52 -1.69 -5.40 -11.56
CA ASP A 52 -1.12 -6.26 -10.52
C ASP A 52 0.07 -7.07 -11.04
N ALA A 53 -0.04 -7.62 -12.23
CA ALA A 53 1.05 -8.34 -12.89
C ALA A 53 2.28 -7.43 -13.15
N LEU A 54 2.04 -6.20 -13.61
CA LEU A 54 3.11 -5.23 -13.87
C LEU A 54 3.76 -4.71 -12.58
N TRP A 55 2.96 -4.50 -11.51
CA TRP A 55 3.51 -4.14 -10.20
C TRP A 55 4.36 -5.27 -9.62
N GLU A 56 4.01 -6.54 -9.83
CA GLU A 56 4.82 -7.67 -9.44
C GLU A 56 6.18 -7.65 -10.16
N LEU A 57 6.19 -7.43 -11.48
CA LEU A 57 7.42 -7.27 -12.26
C LEU A 57 8.25 -6.07 -11.78
N TYR A 58 7.61 -4.93 -11.52
CA TYR A 58 8.29 -3.72 -11.04
C TYR A 58 8.97 -3.95 -9.68
N ARG A 59 8.28 -4.59 -8.74
CA ARG A 59 8.88 -4.96 -7.43
C ARG A 59 10.09 -5.86 -7.55
N ARG A 60 10.16 -6.68 -8.60
CA ARG A 60 11.30 -7.56 -8.91
C ARG A 60 12.36 -6.90 -9.81
N ASN A 61 12.24 -5.61 -10.07
CA ASN A 61 13.09 -4.87 -11.03
C ASN A 61 13.05 -5.45 -12.45
N GLY A 62 11.97 -6.14 -12.84
CA GLY A 62 11.78 -6.72 -14.17
C GLY A 62 11.34 -5.71 -15.22
N ILE A 63 10.77 -4.57 -14.80
CA ILE A 63 10.39 -3.46 -15.69
C ILE A 63 10.68 -2.12 -15.02
N SER A 64 10.77 -1.07 -15.84
CA SER A 64 10.91 0.30 -15.36
C SER A 64 9.56 0.89 -14.92
N LYS A 65 9.59 1.99 -14.14
CA LYS A 65 8.40 2.78 -13.80
C LYS A 65 7.69 3.31 -15.06
N GLU A 66 8.47 3.73 -16.05
CA GLU A 66 7.94 4.25 -17.32
C GLU A 66 7.20 3.15 -18.09
N ASP A 67 7.79 1.95 -18.18
CA ASP A 67 7.16 0.81 -18.85
C ASP A 67 5.89 0.36 -18.14
N LEU A 68 5.90 0.26 -16.79
CA LEU A 68 4.71 -0.04 -16.01
C LEU A 68 3.61 0.97 -16.28
N SER A 69 3.94 2.26 -16.19
CA SER A 69 2.98 3.36 -16.35
C SER A 69 2.34 3.38 -17.74
N LYS A 70 3.11 3.02 -18.78
CA LYS A 70 2.64 2.94 -20.15
C LYS A 70 1.85 1.66 -20.41
N ALA A 71 2.39 0.53 -19.96
CA ALA A 71 1.87 -0.79 -20.33
C ALA A 71 0.49 -1.07 -19.75
N ARG A 72 0.24 -0.72 -18.48
CA ARG A 72 -1.00 -1.09 -17.80
C ARG A 72 -2.27 -0.62 -18.50
N PHE A 73 -2.27 0.58 -19.05
CA PHE A 73 -3.42 1.09 -19.81
C PHE A 73 -3.40 0.64 -21.27
N ASN A 74 -2.25 0.56 -21.92
CA ASN A 74 -2.18 0.08 -23.28
C ASN A 74 -2.68 -1.37 -23.39
N LEU A 75 -2.25 -2.26 -22.51
CA LEU A 75 -2.72 -3.64 -22.47
C LEU A 75 -4.23 -3.74 -22.20
N THR A 76 -4.76 -2.88 -21.31
CA THR A 76 -6.19 -2.84 -21.03
C THR A 76 -6.99 -2.38 -22.25
N LEU A 77 -6.55 -1.32 -22.92
CA LEU A 77 -7.21 -0.79 -24.12
C LEU A 77 -7.16 -1.81 -25.27
N GLU A 78 -6.02 -2.47 -25.47
CA GLU A 78 -5.82 -3.51 -26.49
C GLU A 78 -6.74 -4.71 -26.25
N GLU A 79 -6.80 -5.24 -25.01
CA GLU A 79 -7.66 -6.38 -24.65
C GLU A 79 -9.14 -6.07 -24.83
N MET A 80 -9.56 -4.82 -24.60
CA MET A 80 -10.92 -4.35 -24.83
C MET A 80 -11.22 -3.95 -26.28
N GLY A 81 -10.25 -3.99 -27.17
CA GLY A 81 -10.41 -3.54 -28.57
C GLY A 81 -10.66 -2.05 -28.71
N ILE A 82 -10.28 -1.24 -27.73
CA ILE A 82 -10.44 0.23 -27.75
C ILE A 82 -9.23 0.85 -28.47
N SER A 83 -9.49 1.61 -29.55
CA SER A 83 -8.47 2.29 -30.32
C SER A 83 -8.59 3.83 -30.21
N GLY A 84 -7.53 4.53 -30.58
CA GLY A 84 -7.54 6.00 -30.62
C GLY A 84 -7.24 6.69 -29.29
N ILE A 85 -6.94 5.93 -28.23
CA ILE A 85 -6.54 6.46 -26.92
C ILE A 85 -5.09 6.05 -26.64
N ASP A 86 -4.24 7.02 -26.28
CA ASP A 86 -2.89 6.74 -25.80
C ASP A 86 -2.94 6.38 -24.31
N GLY A 87 -2.54 5.14 -23.98
CA GLY A 87 -2.50 4.68 -22.58
C GLY A 87 -1.56 5.50 -21.68
N ARG A 88 -0.57 6.21 -22.25
CA ARG A 88 0.28 7.14 -21.50
C ARG A 88 -0.50 8.38 -21.05
N GLU A 89 -1.32 8.94 -21.94
CA GLU A 89 -2.17 10.10 -21.62
C GLU A 89 -3.24 9.71 -20.57
N LEU A 90 -3.85 8.54 -20.74
CA LEU A 90 -4.81 8.01 -19.77
C LEU A 90 -4.14 7.78 -18.39
N ASN A 91 -2.91 7.24 -18.39
CA ASN A 91 -2.13 7.07 -17.16
C ASN A 91 -1.83 8.42 -16.48
N GLN A 92 -1.49 9.44 -17.25
CA GLN A 92 -1.20 10.77 -16.72
C GLN A 92 -2.45 11.39 -16.07
N ALA A 93 -3.60 11.29 -16.73
CA ALA A 93 -4.87 11.76 -16.19
C ALA A 93 -5.23 11.01 -14.89
N TYR A 94 -5.11 9.68 -14.90
CA TYR A 94 -5.35 8.84 -13.73
C TYR A 94 -4.43 9.20 -12.55
N LEU A 95 -3.11 9.32 -12.77
CA LEU A 95 -2.16 9.69 -11.70
C LEU A 95 -2.33 11.14 -11.23
N SER A 96 -2.92 12.01 -12.04
CA SER A 96 -3.28 13.37 -11.62
C SER A 96 -4.55 13.38 -10.76
N GLY A 97 -5.52 12.53 -11.06
CA GLY A 97 -6.80 12.43 -10.36
C GLY A 97 -6.74 11.60 -9.07
N MET A 98 -5.89 10.57 -9.05
CA MET A 98 -5.82 9.63 -7.93
C MET A 98 -5.47 10.30 -6.59
N PRO A 99 -4.44 11.16 -6.45
CA PRO A 99 -4.12 11.78 -5.18
C PRO A 99 -5.19 12.78 -4.68
N LEU A 100 -6.13 13.16 -5.52
CA LEU A 100 -7.24 14.03 -5.14
C LEU A 100 -8.36 13.26 -4.42
N GLN A 101 -8.35 11.95 -4.52
CA GLN A 101 -9.23 11.06 -3.76
C GLN A 101 -8.73 10.98 -2.32
N THR A 102 -9.63 11.03 -1.35
CA THR A 102 -9.26 11.15 0.07
C THR A 102 -9.91 10.11 0.98
N ARG A 103 -10.53 9.08 0.41
CA ARG A 103 -11.15 8.01 1.22
C ARG A 103 -10.07 7.25 1.98
N LEU A 104 -10.33 7.03 3.26
CA LEU A 104 -9.47 6.24 4.14
C LEU A 104 -10.12 4.89 4.41
N CYS A 105 -9.31 3.91 4.77
CA CYS A 105 -9.80 2.66 5.31
C CYS A 105 -10.62 2.91 6.58
N GLU A 106 -11.65 2.09 6.80
CA GLU A 106 -12.55 2.23 7.95
C GLU A 106 -11.77 2.21 9.26
N GLY A 107 -12.04 3.17 10.13
CA GLY A 107 -11.37 3.33 11.42
C GLY A 107 -9.97 3.98 11.37
N ALA A 108 -9.43 4.32 10.20
CA ALA A 108 -8.07 4.86 10.08
C ALA A 108 -7.86 6.11 10.93
N MET A 109 -8.71 7.13 10.79
CA MET A 109 -8.60 8.36 11.59
C MET A 109 -8.80 8.12 13.08
N GLU A 110 -9.68 7.18 13.44
CA GLU A 110 -9.97 6.82 14.82
C GLU A 110 -8.75 6.24 15.54
N VAL A 111 -7.94 5.46 14.83
CA VAL A 111 -6.75 4.82 15.42
C VAL A 111 -5.51 5.70 15.34
N LEU A 112 -5.30 6.47 14.26
CA LEU A 112 -4.09 7.26 14.07
C LEU A 112 -3.94 8.33 15.15
N ALA A 113 -5.01 9.03 15.51
CA ALA A 113 -4.96 10.12 16.48
C ALA A 113 -4.49 9.67 17.89
N PRO A 114 -5.03 8.62 18.50
CA PRO A 114 -4.51 8.14 19.79
C PRO A 114 -3.14 7.47 19.67
N LEU A 115 -2.85 6.74 18.57
CA LEU A 115 -1.55 6.11 18.39
C LEU A 115 -0.43 7.15 18.25
N ALA A 116 -0.65 8.25 17.52
CA ALA A 116 0.33 9.33 17.37
C ALA A 116 0.70 10.04 18.68
N ARG A 117 -0.16 9.97 19.70
CA ARG A 117 0.14 10.51 21.04
C ARG A 117 1.10 9.64 21.83
N LYS A 118 1.16 8.34 21.52
CA LYS A 118 1.94 7.35 22.27
C LYS A 118 3.18 6.86 21.53
N TYR A 119 3.11 6.84 20.18
CA TYR A 119 4.13 6.27 19.31
C TYR A 119 4.59 7.25 18.25
N GLN A 120 5.78 7.05 17.72
CA GLN A 120 6.22 7.69 16.49
C GLN A 120 5.69 6.88 15.31
N LEU A 121 4.82 7.49 14.50
CA LEU A 121 4.23 6.86 13.34
C LEU A 121 5.05 7.18 12.08
N HIS A 122 5.20 6.20 11.21
CA HIS A 122 5.95 6.30 9.96
C HIS A 122 5.23 5.53 8.85
N ILE A 123 5.47 5.93 7.61
CA ILE A 123 5.00 5.21 6.42
C ILE A 123 6.17 4.47 5.77
N ILE A 124 5.92 3.23 5.30
CA ILE A 124 6.78 2.50 4.36
C ILE A 124 5.92 2.06 3.18
N THR A 125 6.13 2.61 1.99
CA THR A 125 5.27 2.38 0.82
C THR A 125 6.05 2.08 -0.45
N ASN A 126 5.45 1.26 -1.34
CA ASN A 126 5.98 0.96 -2.68
C ASN A 126 5.41 1.86 -3.78
N GLY A 127 4.47 2.74 -3.47
CA GLY A 127 3.90 3.66 -4.45
C GLY A 127 4.90 4.70 -4.97
N PHE A 128 4.54 5.40 -6.03
CA PHE A 128 5.39 6.45 -6.63
C PHE A 128 5.46 7.68 -5.72
N SER A 129 6.66 8.23 -5.54
CA SER A 129 6.92 9.34 -4.62
C SER A 129 5.96 10.51 -4.80
N GLU A 130 5.81 11.00 -6.03
CA GLU A 130 4.97 12.15 -6.35
C GLU A 130 3.49 11.92 -6.07
N VAL A 131 3.05 10.66 -6.09
CA VAL A 131 1.66 10.27 -5.78
C VAL A 131 1.46 10.16 -4.27
N GLN A 132 2.36 9.46 -3.58
CA GLN A 132 2.23 9.17 -2.15
C GLN A 132 2.26 10.44 -1.29
N TYR A 133 3.17 11.36 -1.55
CA TYR A 133 3.21 12.63 -0.82
C TYR A 133 1.93 13.48 -1.04
N LYS A 134 1.39 13.49 -2.25
CA LYS A 134 0.12 14.18 -2.54
C LYS A 134 -1.06 13.52 -1.83
N LYS A 135 -1.15 12.18 -1.83
CA LYS A 135 -2.17 11.43 -1.08
C LYS A 135 -2.15 11.82 0.40
N LEU A 136 -0.97 11.78 1.03
CA LEU A 136 -0.81 12.14 2.44
C LEU A 136 -1.22 13.59 2.72
N GLY A 137 -0.87 14.52 1.82
CA GLY A 137 -1.24 15.93 1.95
C GLY A 137 -2.74 16.17 1.83
N HIS A 138 -3.36 15.67 0.75
CA HIS A 138 -4.78 15.92 0.47
C HIS A 138 -5.72 15.20 1.44
N SER A 139 -5.33 14.04 1.96
CA SER A 139 -6.13 13.29 2.94
C SER A 139 -5.92 13.74 4.39
N GLY A 140 -5.05 14.73 4.64
CA GLY A 140 -4.73 15.20 5.99
C GLY A 140 -3.88 14.24 6.82
N LEU A 141 -3.42 13.14 6.22
CA LEU A 141 -2.63 12.10 6.90
C LEU A 141 -1.22 12.56 7.26
N ALA A 142 -0.64 13.51 6.51
CA ALA A 142 0.73 13.97 6.68
C ALA A 142 1.05 14.40 8.13
N THR A 143 0.07 14.91 8.87
CA THR A 143 0.23 15.40 10.24
C THR A 143 0.49 14.30 11.27
N PHE A 144 0.13 13.04 10.97
CA PHE A 144 0.31 11.93 11.89
C PHE A 144 1.67 11.25 11.76
N PHE A 145 2.33 11.37 10.62
CA PHE A 145 3.53 10.60 10.31
C PHE A 145 4.80 11.44 10.40
N SER A 146 5.72 11.01 11.26
CA SER A 146 7.01 11.68 11.46
C SER A 146 7.94 11.53 10.27
N LYS A 147 7.87 10.38 9.56
CA LYS A 147 8.68 10.08 8.37
C LYS A 147 7.92 9.22 7.37
N VAL A 148 8.24 9.41 6.11
CA VAL A 148 7.71 8.63 4.98
C VAL A 148 8.89 8.00 4.24
N PHE A 149 8.85 6.71 4.04
CA PHE A 149 9.86 5.93 3.32
C PHE A 149 9.23 5.39 2.05
N VAL A 150 9.59 5.98 0.93
CA VAL A 150 9.12 5.57 -0.40
C VAL A 150 10.18 4.70 -1.04
N SER A 151 9.79 3.52 -1.50
CA SER A 151 10.71 2.53 -2.08
C SER A 151 11.48 3.05 -3.29
N GLU A 152 10.86 3.92 -4.08
CA GLU A 152 11.46 4.56 -5.25
C GLU A 152 12.68 5.41 -4.86
N GLU A 153 12.59 6.18 -3.76
CA GLU A 153 13.69 7.03 -3.27
C GLU A 153 14.85 6.20 -2.71
N ILE A 154 14.51 5.07 -2.08
CA ILE A 154 15.47 4.17 -1.44
C ILE A 154 16.05 3.15 -2.44
N LYS A 155 15.39 2.97 -3.60
CA LYS A 155 15.68 1.96 -4.62
C LYS A 155 15.63 0.52 -4.07
N ALA A 156 14.72 0.30 -3.14
CA ALA A 156 14.51 -0.99 -2.50
C ALA A 156 13.03 -1.17 -2.18
N PRO A 157 12.25 -1.83 -3.04
CA PRO A 157 10.84 -2.08 -2.80
C PRO A 157 10.63 -3.15 -1.71
N LYS A 158 9.58 -3.00 -0.89
CA LYS A 158 9.10 -4.10 -0.05
C LYS A 158 8.78 -5.32 -0.94
N PRO A 159 9.12 -6.56 -0.58
CA PRO A 159 9.56 -7.04 0.73
C PRO A 159 11.09 -7.02 0.94
N ALA A 160 11.88 -6.34 0.10
CA ALA A 160 13.33 -6.29 0.27
C ALA A 160 13.70 -5.75 1.67
N PRO A 161 14.56 -6.43 2.43
CA PRO A 161 14.89 -6.03 3.79
C PRO A 161 15.63 -4.68 3.89
N GLU A 162 16.14 -4.18 2.78
CA GLU A 162 16.85 -2.91 2.67
C GLU A 162 15.99 -1.72 3.08
N ILE A 163 14.72 -1.65 2.63
CA ILE A 163 13.82 -0.55 2.98
C ILE A 163 13.52 -0.53 4.48
N PHE A 164 13.30 -1.69 5.09
CA PHE A 164 13.05 -1.80 6.53
C PHE A 164 14.29 -1.42 7.34
N ARG A 165 15.49 -1.88 6.92
CA ARG A 165 16.77 -1.51 7.56
C ARG A 165 17.04 0.00 7.43
N HIS A 166 16.75 0.58 6.26
CA HIS A 166 16.87 2.02 6.04
C HIS A 166 15.91 2.80 6.97
N ALA A 167 14.64 2.38 7.06
CA ALA A 167 13.64 3.00 7.92
C ALA A 167 14.06 2.95 9.40
N LEU A 168 14.48 1.78 9.88
CA LEU A 168 14.97 1.62 11.26
C LEU A 168 16.17 2.53 11.55
N LYS A 169 17.17 2.54 10.66
CA LYS A 169 18.37 3.37 10.81
C LYS A 169 18.01 4.87 10.85
N THR A 170 17.17 5.32 9.92
CA THR A 170 16.77 6.73 9.79
C THR A 170 15.93 7.21 10.99
N CYS A 171 15.16 6.31 11.60
CA CYS A 171 14.39 6.61 12.81
C CYS A 171 15.19 6.38 14.10
N ASN A 172 16.43 5.90 14.05
CA ASN A 172 17.18 5.41 15.21
C ASN A 172 16.36 4.39 16.03
N ALA A 173 15.61 3.54 15.33
CA ALA A 173 14.69 2.58 15.92
C ALA A 173 15.34 1.20 16.06
N ARG A 174 15.07 0.53 17.18
CA ARG A 174 15.47 -0.87 17.37
C ARG A 174 14.38 -1.80 16.87
N LYS A 175 14.75 -2.94 16.30
CA LYS A 175 13.79 -3.96 15.81
C LYS A 175 12.72 -4.30 16.84
N ARG A 176 13.13 -4.62 18.08
CA ARG A 176 12.25 -4.97 19.20
C ARG A 176 11.32 -3.85 19.70
N GLU A 177 11.57 -2.60 19.28
CA GLU A 177 10.79 -1.42 19.62
C GLU A 177 9.94 -0.96 18.43
N SER A 178 9.89 -1.76 17.37
CA SER A 178 9.27 -1.46 16.09
C SER A 178 8.20 -2.47 15.72
N LEU A 179 7.12 -2.00 15.11
CA LEU A 179 6.02 -2.81 14.63
C LEU A 179 5.66 -2.37 13.23
N MET A 180 5.49 -3.30 12.30
CA MET A 180 4.94 -3.06 10.96
C MET A 180 3.46 -3.40 10.92
N ILE A 181 2.65 -2.55 10.34
CA ILE A 181 1.22 -2.75 10.10
C ILE A 181 0.98 -2.60 8.59
N GLY A 182 0.42 -3.61 7.94
CA GLY A 182 0.15 -3.60 6.50
C GLY A 182 -0.87 -4.65 6.08
N ASP A 183 -1.42 -4.51 4.87
CA ASP A 183 -2.44 -5.40 4.32
C ASP A 183 -1.86 -6.56 3.49
N SER A 184 -0.67 -6.41 2.94
CA SER A 184 -0.05 -7.43 2.10
C SER A 184 0.80 -8.40 2.90
N TRP A 185 0.39 -9.68 2.91
CA TRP A 185 1.18 -10.73 3.56
C TRP A 185 2.59 -10.84 2.99
N GLU A 186 2.74 -10.88 1.67
CA GLU A 186 4.01 -11.08 0.99
C GLU A 186 4.92 -9.84 1.09
N VAL A 187 4.33 -8.68 0.95
CA VAL A 187 5.08 -7.42 0.81
C VAL A 187 5.43 -6.81 2.16
N ASP A 188 4.43 -6.70 3.04
CA ASP A 188 4.58 -6.03 4.33
C ASP A 188 5.00 -6.99 5.43
N ILE A 189 4.25 -8.10 5.57
CA ILE A 189 4.38 -8.98 6.72
C ILE A 189 5.65 -9.83 6.59
N LEU A 190 5.82 -10.55 5.48
CA LEU A 190 7.04 -11.33 5.26
C LEU A 190 8.28 -10.42 5.16
N GLY A 191 8.15 -9.24 4.54
CA GLY A 191 9.23 -8.27 4.44
C GLY A 191 9.72 -7.81 5.82
N ALA A 192 8.81 -7.39 6.70
CA ALA A 192 9.12 -6.96 8.06
C ALA A 192 9.62 -8.13 8.93
N MET A 193 9.03 -9.31 8.77
CA MET A 193 9.44 -10.54 9.44
C MET A 193 10.91 -10.88 9.13
N ASN A 194 11.29 -10.83 7.84
CA ASN A 194 12.66 -11.07 7.39
C ASN A 194 13.63 -9.98 7.87
N ALA A 195 13.13 -8.76 8.10
CA ALA A 195 13.91 -7.70 8.72
C ALA A 195 14.02 -7.84 10.26
N GLY A 196 13.25 -8.75 10.88
CA GLY A 196 13.22 -9.00 12.32
C GLY A 196 12.42 -7.96 13.10
N ILE A 197 11.37 -7.42 12.50
CA ILE A 197 10.42 -6.49 13.09
C ILE A 197 9.11 -7.26 13.34
N ASP A 198 8.43 -7.04 14.46
CA ASP A 198 7.10 -7.59 14.72
C ASP A 198 6.05 -7.02 13.76
N GLN A 199 4.97 -7.77 13.50
CA GLN A 199 4.00 -7.40 12.47
C GLN A 199 2.55 -7.53 12.95
N ILE A 200 1.68 -6.67 12.37
CA ILE A 200 0.23 -6.84 12.38
C ILE A 200 -0.26 -6.85 10.93
N HIS A 201 -0.84 -7.97 10.53
CA HIS A 201 -1.48 -8.12 9.23
C HIS A 201 -2.92 -7.60 9.31
N TYR A 202 -3.21 -6.51 8.61
CA TYR A 202 -4.55 -6.00 8.41
C TYR A 202 -5.20 -6.71 7.24
N ALA A 203 -6.21 -7.52 7.49
CA ALA A 203 -6.84 -8.39 6.50
C ALA A 203 -8.38 -8.33 6.62
N PRO A 204 -9.01 -7.22 6.21
CA PRO A 204 -10.45 -6.99 6.39
C PRO A 204 -11.31 -7.99 5.62
N ASP A 205 -10.83 -8.48 4.48
CA ASP A 205 -11.59 -9.37 3.60
C ASP A 205 -11.45 -10.86 3.93
N LEU A 206 -10.59 -11.22 4.89
CA LEU A 206 -10.48 -12.61 5.30
C LEU A 206 -11.62 -13.00 6.25
N PRO A 207 -12.18 -14.23 6.12
CA PRO A 207 -13.33 -14.66 6.91
C PRO A 207 -13.03 -14.79 8.41
N ASP A 208 -11.76 -15.02 8.75
CA ASP A 208 -11.29 -15.12 10.13
C ASP A 208 -9.85 -14.67 10.28
N ALA A 209 -9.37 -14.57 11.52
CA ALA A 209 -8.00 -14.20 11.84
C ALA A 209 -7.02 -15.39 11.77
N SER A 210 -7.41 -16.54 11.28
CA SER A 210 -6.55 -17.73 11.19
C SER A 210 -5.50 -17.57 10.09
N PHE A 211 -4.39 -18.28 10.25
CA PHE A 211 -3.31 -18.32 9.27
C PHE A 211 -3.40 -19.58 8.42
N THR A 212 -3.14 -19.47 7.14
CA THR A 212 -3.01 -20.60 6.22
C THR A 212 -1.84 -21.51 6.61
N PRO A 213 -1.76 -22.76 6.10
CA PRO A 213 -0.61 -23.64 6.36
C PRO A 213 0.73 -23.03 5.95
N ALA A 214 0.80 -22.34 4.79
CA ALA A 214 2.02 -21.70 4.30
C ALA A 214 2.44 -20.51 5.19
N GLU A 215 1.47 -19.72 5.63
CA GLU A 215 1.71 -18.61 6.56
C GLU A 215 2.21 -19.13 7.92
N ARG A 216 1.61 -20.21 8.46
CA ARG A 216 2.08 -20.85 9.72
C ARG A 216 3.51 -21.35 9.60
N GLU A 217 3.89 -21.94 8.46
CA GLU A 217 5.28 -22.35 8.22
C GLU A 217 6.23 -21.16 8.29
N SER A 218 5.85 -20.02 7.72
CA SER A 218 6.63 -18.77 7.81
C SER A 218 6.76 -18.28 9.24
N LEU A 219 5.68 -18.33 10.03
CA LEU A 219 5.68 -17.95 11.44
C LEU A 219 6.61 -18.82 12.28
N HIS A 220 6.64 -20.14 12.03
CA HIS A 220 7.52 -21.06 12.76
C HIS A 220 9.01 -20.82 12.49
N LYS A 221 9.37 -20.33 11.32
CA LYS A 221 10.77 -20.07 10.94
C LYS A 221 11.32 -18.77 11.53
N ASN A 222 10.45 -17.88 11.97
CA ASN A 222 10.82 -16.54 12.44
C ASN A 222 10.57 -16.36 13.95
N ARG A 223 11.35 -15.47 14.57
CA ARG A 223 11.25 -15.16 16.00
C ARG A 223 10.47 -13.88 16.30
N THR A 224 9.81 -13.32 15.27
CA THR A 224 8.99 -12.11 15.40
C THR A 224 7.56 -12.47 15.78
N LEU A 225 6.89 -11.55 16.48
CA LEU A 225 5.47 -11.67 16.79
C LEU A 225 4.65 -11.21 15.59
N THR A 226 3.74 -12.06 15.11
CA THR A 226 2.76 -11.72 14.08
C THR A 226 1.34 -11.86 14.64
N ARG A 227 0.53 -10.83 14.40
CA ARG A 227 -0.91 -10.86 14.67
C ARG A 227 -1.67 -10.53 13.39
N ARG A 228 -2.93 -10.95 13.32
CA ARG A 228 -3.87 -10.56 12.26
C ARG A 228 -5.07 -9.85 12.88
N ILE A 229 -5.51 -8.80 12.22
CA ILE A 229 -6.69 -8.02 12.57
C ILE A 229 -7.55 -7.84 11.32
N GLN A 230 -8.87 -7.73 11.52
CA GLN A 230 -9.83 -7.47 10.44
C GLN A 230 -10.32 -6.02 10.44
N LYS A 231 -10.17 -5.32 11.55
CA LYS A 231 -10.52 -3.89 11.69
C LYS A 231 -9.33 -3.11 12.20
N LEU A 232 -9.10 -1.91 11.66
CA LEU A 232 -8.04 -1.05 12.19
C LEU A 232 -8.27 -0.68 13.66
N THR A 233 -9.52 -0.57 14.09
CA THR A 233 -9.88 -0.30 15.48
C THR A 233 -9.40 -1.37 16.46
N ASP A 234 -9.09 -2.59 16.00
CA ASP A 234 -8.48 -3.64 16.81
C ASP A 234 -7.06 -3.28 17.29
N LEU A 235 -6.41 -2.29 16.66
CA LEU A 235 -5.12 -1.74 17.13
C LEU A 235 -5.25 -1.05 18.49
N ILE A 236 -6.42 -0.50 18.83
CA ILE A 236 -6.65 0.22 20.09
C ILE A 236 -6.40 -0.70 21.30
N PRO A 237 -7.13 -1.81 21.49
CA PRO A 237 -6.90 -2.69 22.65
C PRO A 237 -5.56 -3.43 22.59
N LEU A 238 -4.92 -3.50 21.43
CA LEU A 238 -3.62 -4.17 21.28
C LEU A 238 -2.45 -3.27 21.67
N LEU A 239 -2.57 -1.95 21.46
CA LEU A 239 -1.45 -1.01 21.54
C LEU A 239 -1.65 0.09 22.60
N LEU A 240 -2.88 0.42 22.96
CA LEU A 240 -3.18 1.46 23.95
C LEU A 240 -3.50 0.89 25.33
#